data_ede44e9e775aa29f07ee07d9993d7a3a
#
_entry.id   ede44e9e775aa29f07ee07d9993d7a3a
#
_cell.length_a   1.000
_cell.length_b   1.000
_cell.length_c   1.000
_cell.angle_alpha   90.00
_cell.angle_beta   90.00
_cell.angle_gamma   90.00
#
_symmetry.space_group_name_H-M   'P 1'
#
loop_
_entity.id
_entity.type
_entity.pdbx_description
1 polymer ?
#
loop_
_entity_poly.entity_id
_entity_poly.type
_entity_poly.pdbx_seq_one_letter_code
_entity_poly.pdbx_strand_id
1 'polypeptide(L)'
;MTKYLPIVEKFHSLQGEGFHSGKSAFFIRLAGCEVGCPWCDTKHSWDSKKYPLFSIDTLLSEIIEVRLKGASFIVLTGGEPLQHNLDDFCKIIKNKTYTKKNNSIKIHIETSGVNDFSGFYDWITLSPKRHKP
;
A
#
# COMPACT_ATOMS: atom_id res chain seq x y z
N MET A 1 8.98 7.14 13.48
CA MET A 1 9.58 6.66 12.22
C MET A 1 9.13 5.22 11.97
N THR A 2 8.45 4.99 10.87
CA THR A 2 7.90 3.67 10.58
C THR A 2 8.89 2.88 9.73
N LYS A 3 9.56 1.92 10.34
CA LYS A 3 10.56 1.09 9.66
C LYS A 3 10.02 -0.27 9.23
N TYR A 4 8.89 -0.68 9.79
CA TYR A 4 8.27 -1.98 9.54
C TYR A 4 6.79 -1.79 9.29
N LEU A 5 6.25 -2.59 8.40
CA LEU A 5 4.83 -2.57 8.09
C LEU A 5 4.27 -3.99 8.19
N PRO A 6 3.08 -4.16 8.80
CA PRO A 6 2.44 -5.48 8.83
C PRO A 6 1.79 -5.79 7.49
N ILE A 7 2.16 -6.91 6.90
CA ILE A 7 1.74 -7.26 5.56
C ILE A 7 0.84 -8.49 5.58
N VAL A 8 -0.34 -8.38 5.00
CA VAL A 8 -1.26 -9.51 4.84
C VAL A 8 -0.83 -10.34 3.63
N GLU A 9 -0.61 -9.69 2.50
CA GLU A 9 -0.17 -10.37 1.29
C GLU A 9 0.48 -9.39 0.33
N LYS A 10 1.25 -9.93 -0.58
CA LYS A 10 1.89 -9.17 -1.65
C LYS A 10 1.82 -10.01 -2.91
N PHE A 11 1.49 -9.39 -4.02
CA PHE A 11 1.44 -10.13 -5.29
C PHE A 11 1.57 -9.21 -6.48
N HIS A 12 2.13 -9.74 -7.55
CA HIS A 12 2.27 -9.06 -8.83
C HIS A 12 1.11 -9.49 -9.72
N SER A 13 0.30 -8.54 -10.17
CA SER A 13 -0.88 -8.84 -10.97
C SER A 13 -1.25 -7.63 -11.82
N LEU A 14 -2.39 -7.73 -12.50
CA LEU A 14 -2.93 -6.62 -13.26
C LEU A 14 -3.93 -5.85 -12.41
N GLN A 15 -3.92 -4.51 -12.56
CA GLN A 15 -4.91 -3.68 -11.91
C GLN A 15 -6.27 -3.97 -12.56
N GLY A 16 -7.26 -4.32 -11.73
CA GLY A 16 -8.58 -4.73 -12.20
C GLY A 16 -9.59 -3.61 -12.31
N GLU A 17 -9.29 -2.43 -11.82
CA GLU A 17 -10.28 -1.35 -11.74
C GLU A 17 -9.71 0.01 -12.10
N GLY A 18 -10.62 0.88 -12.53
CA GLY A 18 -10.33 2.28 -12.74
C GLY A 18 -9.52 2.56 -13.99
N PHE A 19 -8.96 3.76 -14.00
CA PHE A 19 -8.23 4.28 -15.16
C PHE A 19 -7.03 3.41 -15.53
N HIS A 20 -6.38 2.81 -14.54
CA HIS A 20 -5.18 2.00 -14.76
C HIS A 20 -5.47 0.52 -14.94
N SER A 21 -6.73 0.18 -15.21
CA SER A 21 -7.12 -1.21 -15.44
C SER A 21 -6.29 -1.86 -16.54
N GLY A 22 -5.84 -3.08 -16.29
CA GLY A 22 -5.02 -3.84 -17.22
C GLY A 22 -3.53 -3.59 -17.12
N LYS A 23 -3.10 -2.61 -16.32
CA LYS A 23 -1.68 -2.35 -16.15
C LYS A 23 -1.09 -3.27 -15.07
N SER A 24 0.16 -3.67 -15.29
CA SER A 24 0.89 -4.53 -14.37
C SER A 24 1.28 -3.77 -13.11
N ALA A 25 0.97 -4.32 -11.95
CA ALA A 25 1.21 -3.66 -10.67
C ALA A 25 1.61 -4.65 -9.59
N PHE A 26 2.33 -4.15 -8.59
CA PHE A 26 2.65 -4.92 -7.40
C PHE A 26 1.75 -4.45 -6.26
N PHE A 27 0.90 -5.34 -5.80
CA PHE A 27 -0.06 -5.05 -4.74
C PHE A 27 0.52 -5.41 -3.39
N ILE A 28 0.44 -4.48 -2.45
CA ILE A 28 0.87 -4.69 -1.07
C ILE A 28 -0.33 -4.42 -0.18
N ARG A 29 -0.86 -5.48 0.43
CA ARG A 29 -1.99 -5.37 1.32
C ARG A 29 -1.49 -5.26 2.76
N LEU A 30 -1.75 -4.12 3.36
CA LEU A 30 -1.35 -3.85 4.73
C LEU A 30 -2.40 -4.39 5.69
N ALA A 31 -1.93 -4.92 6.82
CA ALA A 31 -2.80 -5.39 7.87
C ALA A 31 -3.18 -4.25 8.79
N GLY A 32 -4.27 -4.45 9.50
CA GLY A 32 -4.63 -3.60 10.60
C GLY A 32 -5.69 -2.60 10.30
N CYS A 33 -6.53 -2.41 11.28
CA CYS A 33 -7.49 -1.35 11.37
C CYS A 33 -7.51 -0.94 12.84
N GLU A 34 -6.59 -0.08 13.23
CA GLU A 34 -6.41 0.30 14.63
C GLU A 34 -7.56 1.15 15.17
N VAL A 35 -8.37 1.67 14.29
CA VAL A 35 -9.49 2.51 14.70
C VAL A 35 -10.51 1.75 15.52
N GLY A 36 -10.55 0.42 15.38
CA GLY A 36 -11.41 -0.40 16.21
C GLY A 36 -12.88 -0.08 16.05
N CYS A 37 -13.33 0.12 14.84
CA CYS A 37 -14.75 0.36 14.58
C CYS A 37 -15.57 -0.78 15.17
N PRO A 38 -16.52 -0.50 16.07
CA PRO A 38 -17.32 -1.56 16.69
C PRO A 38 -18.10 -2.41 15.69
N TRP A 39 -18.35 -1.85 14.51
CA TRP A 39 -19.11 -2.53 13.46
C TRP A 39 -18.22 -3.11 12.36
N CYS A 40 -16.92 -3.14 12.58
CA CYS A 40 -16.02 -3.67 11.56
C CYS A 40 -15.98 -5.19 11.67
N ASP A 41 -16.38 -5.88 10.60
CA ASP A 41 -16.44 -7.33 10.58
C ASP A 41 -15.09 -8.00 10.44
N THR A 42 -14.04 -7.21 10.24
CA THR A 42 -12.71 -7.74 10.02
C THR A 42 -11.79 -7.52 11.23
N LYS A 43 -12.32 -7.78 12.41
CA LYS A 43 -11.56 -7.58 13.66
C LYS A 43 -10.23 -8.32 13.65
N HIS A 44 -10.20 -9.53 13.12
CA HIS A 44 -8.97 -10.29 13.09
C HIS A 44 -7.94 -9.70 12.14
N SER A 45 -8.34 -8.89 11.16
CA SER A 45 -7.40 -8.20 10.29
C SER A 45 -6.86 -6.92 10.92
N TRP A 46 -7.40 -6.49 12.05
CA TRP A 46 -6.86 -5.36 12.80
C TRP A 46 -5.64 -5.77 13.60
N ASP A 47 -5.60 -7.03 13.97
CA ASP A 47 -4.54 -7.50 14.84
C ASP A 47 -3.28 -7.65 14.01
N SER A 48 -2.56 -6.53 13.88
CA SER A 48 -1.31 -6.51 13.15
C SER A 48 -0.28 -7.48 13.74
N LYS A 49 -0.49 -7.93 14.97
CA LYS A 49 0.38 -8.91 15.60
C LYS A 49 0.27 -10.29 14.96
N LYS A 50 -0.81 -10.55 14.24
CA LYS A 50 -1.00 -11.83 13.54
C LYS A 50 -0.27 -11.89 12.21
N TYR A 51 0.20 -10.76 11.72
CA TYR A 51 0.81 -10.70 10.41
C TYR A 51 2.28 -10.33 10.54
N PRO A 52 3.11 -10.90 9.66
CA PRO A 52 4.54 -10.61 9.75
C PRO A 52 4.83 -9.15 9.45
N LEU A 53 5.79 -8.61 10.18
CA LEU A 53 6.30 -7.28 9.92
C LEU A 53 7.40 -7.37 8.89
N PHE A 54 7.27 -6.60 7.84
CA PHE A 54 8.31 -6.50 6.80
C PHE A 54 9.00 -5.16 6.94
N SER A 55 10.32 -5.18 6.90
CA SER A 55 11.06 -3.93 6.88
C SER A 55 10.85 -3.24 5.54
N ILE A 56 10.97 -1.92 5.54
CA ILE A 56 10.87 -1.16 4.30
C ILE A 56 11.97 -1.61 3.34
N ASP A 57 13.15 -1.93 3.84
CA ASP A 57 14.25 -2.41 2.98
C ASP A 57 13.90 -3.72 2.27
N THR A 58 13.23 -4.63 2.97
CA THR A 58 12.78 -5.89 2.36
C THR A 58 11.75 -5.61 1.27
N LEU A 59 10.79 -4.74 1.58
CA LEU A 59 9.77 -4.37 0.60
C LEU A 59 10.38 -3.67 -0.61
N LEU A 60 11.38 -2.83 -0.38
CA LEU A 60 12.11 -2.17 -1.47
C LEU A 60 12.76 -3.18 -2.40
N SER A 61 13.42 -4.19 -1.84
CA SER A 61 14.06 -5.22 -2.65
C SER A 61 13.04 -5.95 -3.53
N GLU A 62 11.88 -6.27 -2.98
CA GLU A 62 10.81 -6.92 -3.73
C GLU A 62 10.23 -6.01 -4.80
N ILE A 63 10.08 -4.73 -4.49
CA ILE A 63 9.56 -3.74 -5.45
C ILE A 63 10.51 -3.61 -6.64
N ILE A 64 11.80 -3.54 -6.37
CA ILE A 64 12.79 -3.45 -7.45
C ILE A 64 12.72 -4.70 -8.32
N GLU A 65 12.60 -5.87 -7.71
CA GLU A 65 12.52 -7.12 -8.45
C GLU A 65 11.28 -7.18 -9.35
N VAL A 66 10.09 -6.83 -8.82
CA VAL A 66 8.88 -6.87 -9.65
C VAL A 66 8.89 -5.79 -10.72
N ARG A 67 9.54 -4.66 -10.47
CA ARG A 67 9.69 -3.63 -11.48
C ARG A 67 10.50 -4.15 -12.68
N LEU A 68 11.56 -4.90 -12.40
CA LEU A 68 12.34 -5.53 -13.44
C LEU A 68 11.52 -6.56 -14.22
N LYS A 69 10.50 -7.13 -13.60
CA LYS A 69 9.60 -8.07 -14.24
C LYS A 69 8.43 -7.40 -14.96
N GLY A 70 8.38 -6.08 -14.96
CA GLY A 70 7.40 -5.33 -15.73
C GLY A 70 6.35 -4.58 -14.95
N ALA A 71 6.39 -4.59 -13.62
CA ALA A 71 5.42 -3.84 -12.83
C ALA A 71 5.62 -2.34 -13.07
N SER A 72 4.54 -1.64 -13.40
CA SER A 72 4.58 -0.20 -13.70
C SER A 72 4.42 0.64 -12.45
N PHE A 73 3.73 0.13 -11.44
CA PHE A 73 3.49 0.87 -10.20
C PHE A 73 3.21 -0.11 -9.07
N ILE A 74 3.25 0.41 -7.84
CA ILE A 74 2.81 -0.36 -6.68
C ILE A 74 1.47 0.17 -6.21
N VAL A 75 0.66 -0.69 -5.60
CA VAL A 75 -0.63 -0.32 -5.04
C VAL A 75 -0.64 -0.70 -3.57
N LEU A 76 -0.76 0.31 -2.71
CA LEU A 76 -0.93 0.09 -1.29
C LEU A 76 -2.42 -0.04 -1.02
N THR A 77 -2.82 -1.16 -0.47
CA THR A 77 -4.21 -1.47 -0.20
C THR A 77 -4.30 -2.21 1.13
N GLY A 78 -5.46 -2.68 1.49
CA GLY A 78 -5.59 -3.47 2.69
C GLY A 78 -6.88 -3.22 3.42
N GLY A 79 -6.83 -3.30 4.75
CA GLY A 79 -7.89 -2.80 5.61
C GLY A 79 -7.97 -1.29 5.41
N GLU A 80 -7.01 -0.56 5.98
CA GLU A 80 -6.89 0.87 5.72
C GLU A 80 -5.40 1.25 5.76
N PRO A 81 -4.75 1.41 4.60
CA PRO A 81 -3.31 1.71 4.56
C PRO A 81 -2.91 2.96 5.32
N LEU A 82 -3.76 4.00 5.31
CA LEU A 82 -3.43 5.26 5.96
C LEU A 82 -3.51 5.23 7.49
N GLN A 83 -3.83 4.10 8.07
CA GLN A 83 -3.66 3.91 9.51
C GLN A 83 -2.20 3.84 9.89
N HIS A 84 -1.36 3.51 8.93
CA HIS A 84 0.07 3.48 9.13
C HIS A 84 0.65 4.78 8.62
N ASN A 85 1.73 5.24 9.26
CA ASN A 85 2.46 6.38 8.75
C ASN A 85 3.32 5.91 7.58
N LEU A 86 2.99 6.35 6.38
CA LEU A 86 3.63 5.90 5.15
C LEU A 86 4.65 6.91 4.61
N ASP A 87 4.95 7.97 5.36
CA ASP A 87 5.91 8.99 4.92
C ASP A 87 7.27 8.39 4.61
N ASP A 88 7.81 7.60 5.53
CA ASP A 88 9.13 7.00 5.36
C ASP A 88 9.14 5.99 4.22
N PHE A 89 8.08 5.18 4.12
CA PHE A 89 7.95 4.21 3.05
C PHE A 89 8.00 4.90 1.69
N CYS A 90 7.14 5.90 1.49
CA CYS A 90 7.08 6.61 0.21
C CYS A 90 8.39 7.30 -0.12
N LYS A 91 9.01 7.94 0.88
CA LYS A 91 10.27 8.64 0.68
C LYS A 91 11.37 7.68 0.26
N ILE A 92 11.51 6.57 0.96
CA ILE A 92 12.55 5.58 0.66
C ILE A 92 12.32 4.95 -0.71
N ILE A 93 11.09 4.53 -0.99
CA ILE A 93 10.78 3.90 -2.27
C ILE A 93 11.05 4.86 -3.43
N LYS A 94 10.59 6.09 -3.33
CA LYS A 94 10.83 7.08 -4.39
C LYS A 94 12.31 7.35 -4.61
N ASN A 95 13.07 7.53 -3.53
CA ASN A 95 14.49 7.82 -3.64
C ASN A 95 15.29 6.64 -4.19
N LYS A 96 15.00 5.44 -3.73
CA LYS A 96 15.78 4.26 -4.07
C LYS A 96 15.42 3.65 -5.42
N THR A 97 14.25 3.96 -5.97
CA THR A 97 13.86 3.47 -7.29
C THR A 97 14.14 4.47 -8.41
N TYR A 98 14.54 5.68 -8.06
CA TYR A 98 14.88 6.69 -9.04
C TYR A 98 16.18 6.35 -9.77
N THR A 99 16.17 6.47 -11.08
CA THR A 99 17.37 6.35 -11.92
C THR A 99 17.36 7.46 -12.94
N LYS A 100 18.51 7.73 -13.54
CA LYS A 100 18.61 8.76 -14.59
C LYS A 100 17.80 8.40 -15.83
N LYS A 101 17.63 7.11 -16.10
CA LYS A 101 16.88 6.63 -17.26
C LYS A 101 15.39 6.53 -17.00
N ASN A 102 15.04 6.22 -15.76
CA ASN A 102 13.65 6.01 -15.37
C ASN A 102 13.35 6.80 -14.10
N ASN A 103 12.17 7.39 -14.06
CA ASN A 103 11.72 8.04 -12.84
C ASN A 103 11.48 6.99 -11.76
N SER A 104 11.29 7.46 -10.53
CA SER A 104 10.91 6.59 -9.42
C SER A 104 9.66 5.79 -9.80
N ILE A 105 9.54 4.60 -9.25
CA ILE A 105 8.32 3.82 -9.44
C ILE A 105 7.13 4.60 -8.89
N LYS A 106 6.00 4.51 -9.56
CA LYS A 106 4.78 5.19 -9.11
C LYS A 106 4.13 4.45 -7.98
N ILE A 107 3.60 5.21 -7.02
CA ILE A 107 2.93 4.66 -5.86
C ILE A 107 1.46 5.06 -5.93
N HIS A 108 0.59 4.05 -5.94
CA HIS A 108 -0.86 4.24 -5.89
C HIS A 108 -1.36 3.79 -4.53
N ILE A 109 -2.45 4.37 -4.08
CA ILE A 109 -3.07 3.96 -2.83
C ILE A 109 -4.57 3.80 -3.02
N GLU A 110 -5.12 2.77 -2.38
CA GLU A 110 -6.57 2.56 -2.28
C GLU A 110 -6.94 2.75 -0.82
N THR A 111 -7.74 3.75 -0.53
CA THR A 111 -8.06 4.13 0.84
C THR A 111 -9.52 4.53 0.97
N SER A 112 -10.06 4.39 2.18
CA SER A 112 -11.40 4.90 2.49
C SER A 112 -11.43 6.41 2.66
N GLY A 113 -10.27 7.03 2.86
CA GLY A 113 -10.18 8.47 3.09
C GLY A 113 -10.52 8.91 4.50
N VAL A 114 -10.71 7.96 5.42
CA VAL A 114 -11.10 8.28 6.80
C VAL A 114 -9.95 8.87 7.60
N ASN A 115 -8.75 8.41 7.33
CA ASN A 115 -7.56 8.87 8.05
C ASN A 115 -6.86 9.98 7.30
N ASP A 116 -6.10 10.78 8.04
CA ASP A 116 -5.26 11.80 7.43
C ASP A 116 -4.23 11.14 6.51
N PHE A 117 -3.89 11.82 5.43
CA PHE A 117 -2.93 11.28 4.50
C PHE A 117 -1.51 11.43 5.04
N SER A 118 -0.78 10.33 4.97
CA SER A 118 0.67 10.32 5.09
C SER A 118 1.23 9.78 3.79
N GLY A 119 2.49 10.07 3.50
CA GLY A 119 3.10 9.68 2.25
C GLY A 119 2.69 10.58 1.09
N PHE A 120 3.14 10.23 -0.10
CA PHE A 120 2.76 10.94 -1.32
C PHE A 120 2.55 9.93 -2.43
N TYR A 121 1.50 10.18 -3.23
CA TYR A 121 0.99 9.19 -4.16
C TYR A 121 0.82 9.79 -5.54
N ASP A 122 1.11 8.99 -6.55
CA ASP A 122 0.89 9.38 -7.94
C ASP A 122 -0.57 9.19 -8.34
N TRP A 123 -1.28 8.32 -7.62
CA TRP A 123 -2.70 8.07 -7.88
C TRP A 123 -3.38 7.64 -6.60
N ILE A 124 -4.56 8.18 -6.35
CA ILE A 124 -5.35 7.88 -5.16
C ILE A 124 -6.72 7.38 -5.58
N THR A 125 -7.08 6.20 -5.12
CA THR A 125 -8.43 5.67 -5.31
C THR A 125 -9.15 5.74 -3.97
N LEU A 126 -10.23 6.49 -3.93
CA LEU A 126 -11.04 6.61 -2.73
C LEU A 126 -12.20 5.62 -2.79
N SER A 127 -12.34 4.84 -1.75
CA SER A 127 -13.45 3.90 -1.59
C SER A 127 -14.11 4.17 -0.25
N PRO A 128 -14.91 5.26 -0.16
CA PRO A 128 -15.52 5.62 1.12
C PRO A 128 -16.44 4.50 1.59
N LYS A 129 -16.31 4.17 2.86
CA LYS A 129 -17.21 3.19 3.44
C LYS A 129 -18.53 3.87 3.73
N ARG A 130 -19.60 3.25 3.25
CA ARG A 130 -20.93 3.76 3.52
C ARG A 130 -21.36 3.26 4.88
N HIS A 131 -21.85 4.20 5.68
CA HIS A 131 -22.60 3.82 6.85
C HIS A 131 -23.96 3.37 6.40
N LYS A 132 -24.29 2.15 6.73
CA LYS A 132 -25.68 1.74 6.59
C LYS A 132 -26.40 2.14 7.85
N PRO A 133 -27.52 2.83 7.70
CA PRO A 133 -28.32 3.18 8.88
C PRO A 133 -28.81 1.96 9.59
#